data_6ee79cdd181604f0a207624e011e9289
#
_entry.id   6ee79cdd181604f0a207624e011e9289
#
_cell.length_a   1.000
_cell.length_b   1.000
_cell.length_c   1.000
_cell.angle_alpha   90.00
_cell.angle_beta   90.00
_cell.angle_gamma   90.00
#
_symmetry.space_group_name_H-M   'P 1'
#
loop_
_entity.id
_entity.type
_entity.pdbx_description
1 polymer ?
#
loop_
_entity_poly.entity_id
_entity_poly.type
_entity_poly.pdbx_seq_one_letter_code
_entity_poly.pdbx_strand_id
1 'polypeptide(L)'
;MANNNNPFSMSTMLNSLQDTEKKNPAVPPPPPPYGVVTLATPPGYAPPPPTYHPCPCGFCDETPSQWMFRLMTRSEEEDAAYPFKEFISKLSKTDLQGIASLLTSDPDYFLAIARNKNGSNRLQRLIGKSDDVDELICAAILYRFLHVMTDKHPSYVATRGLRVFAGKKKEFLCEELIRNALLIARDRHGCVALNEMLTDLDHPYYRNQLLDVVAHDALSLSHDASGNFVIQHALKLNDPRTTRNVALSLRGHCIDLSFKKYGSYIVERLLDANESVAVVVMELVESDGDRLMRLARSEFGNYVIAKALRVTQKRMARVELFRDLVQKLMPFLTFLRKSRGSNIADFLESVREN
;
A
#
# COMPACT_ATOMS: atom_id res chain seq x y z
N MET A 1 -21.63 -7.45 -21.25
CA MET A 1 -20.92 -7.79 -20.00
C MET A 1 -19.56 -7.11 -20.06
N ALA A 2 -19.43 -5.97 -19.43
CA ALA A 2 -18.19 -5.19 -19.45
C ALA A 2 -17.19 -5.81 -18.45
N ASN A 3 -16.06 -6.28 -18.97
CA ASN A 3 -14.95 -6.79 -18.19
C ASN A 3 -14.30 -5.62 -17.46
N ASN A 4 -14.62 -5.46 -16.18
CA ASN A 4 -14.10 -4.40 -15.32
C ASN A 4 -12.68 -4.79 -14.85
N ASN A 5 -11.71 -4.85 -15.75
CA ASN A 5 -10.29 -4.95 -15.44
C ASN A 5 -9.78 -3.58 -14.98
N ASN A 6 -10.18 -3.19 -13.77
CA ASN A 6 -9.58 -2.03 -13.13
C ASN A 6 -8.14 -2.39 -12.71
N PRO A 7 -7.09 -1.82 -13.33
CA PRO A 7 -5.69 -2.15 -13.01
C PRO A 7 -5.30 -1.79 -11.58
N PHE A 8 -6.17 -1.09 -10.85
CA PHE A 8 -5.98 -0.65 -9.47
C PHE A 8 -6.82 -1.43 -8.46
N SER A 9 -7.48 -2.54 -8.86
CA SER A 9 -8.15 -3.41 -7.90
C SER A 9 -7.12 -4.20 -7.09
N MET A 10 -7.43 -4.51 -5.83
CA MET A 10 -6.56 -5.29 -4.95
C MET A 10 -6.17 -6.64 -5.57
N SER A 11 -7.11 -7.31 -6.25
CA SER A 11 -6.87 -8.56 -6.97
C SER A 11 -5.91 -8.37 -8.15
N THR A 12 -6.01 -7.27 -8.88
CA THR A 12 -5.12 -6.97 -10.02
C THR A 12 -3.72 -6.64 -9.54
N MET A 13 -3.56 -5.91 -8.43
CA MET A 13 -2.26 -5.64 -7.79
C MET A 13 -1.60 -6.94 -7.32
N LEU A 14 -2.32 -7.81 -6.62
CA LEU A 14 -1.80 -9.09 -6.14
C LEU A 14 -1.41 -10.03 -7.29
N ASN A 15 -2.21 -10.09 -8.35
CA ASN A 15 -1.89 -10.89 -9.53
C ASN A 15 -0.64 -10.36 -10.26
N SER A 16 -0.49 -9.03 -10.35
CA SER A 16 0.71 -8.42 -10.94
C SER A 16 1.98 -8.69 -10.13
N LEU A 17 1.87 -8.81 -8.81
CA LEU A 17 2.97 -9.20 -7.93
C LEU A 17 3.34 -10.68 -8.10
N GLN A 18 2.37 -11.57 -8.37
CA GLN A 18 2.63 -13.00 -8.65
C GLN A 18 3.40 -13.22 -9.97
N ASP A 19 3.15 -12.38 -10.97
CA ASP A 19 3.87 -12.45 -12.25
C ASP A 19 5.33 -12.01 -12.14
N THR A 20 5.66 -11.15 -11.16
CA THR A 20 7.04 -10.69 -10.91
C THR A 20 7.89 -11.74 -10.15
N GLU A 21 7.28 -12.54 -9.26
CA GLU A 21 8.01 -13.60 -8.52
C GLU A 21 8.56 -14.71 -9.43
N LYS A 22 7.91 -14.97 -10.57
CA LYS A 22 8.37 -15.98 -11.53
C LYS A 22 9.64 -15.59 -12.30
N LYS A 23 10.13 -14.36 -12.15
CA LYS A 23 11.24 -13.79 -12.95
C LYS A 23 12.48 -13.37 -12.17
N ASN A 24 12.49 -13.46 -10.82
CA ASN A 24 13.63 -13.02 -10.03
C ASN A 24 14.32 -14.17 -9.28
N PRO A 25 15.66 -14.28 -9.36
CA PRO A 25 16.41 -15.18 -8.50
C PRO A 25 16.48 -14.65 -7.06
N ALA A 26 16.67 -15.57 -6.11
CA ALA A 26 16.61 -15.35 -4.67
C ALA A 26 17.40 -14.12 -4.17
N VAL A 27 16.73 -13.28 -3.38
CA VAL A 27 17.31 -12.14 -2.66
C VAL A 27 17.99 -12.65 -1.39
N PRO A 28 19.21 -12.17 -1.04
CA PRO A 28 19.88 -12.52 0.20
C PRO A 28 19.13 -12.00 1.44
N PRO A 29 19.27 -12.65 2.62
CA PRO A 29 18.55 -12.28 3.83
C PRO A 29 18.95 -10.90 4.34
N PRO A 30 18.02 -10.16 4.97
CA PRO A 30 18.27 -8.81 5.50
C PRO A 30 19.20 -8.83 6.71
N PRO A 31 19.94 -7.74 6.98
CA PRO A 31 20.80 -7.60 8.15
C PRO A 31 19.97 -7.56 9.46
N PRO A 32 20.58 -7.91 10.62
CA PRO A 32 19.88 -8.00 11.88
C PRO A 32 19.37 -6.64 12.36
N PRO A 33 18.25 -6.60 13.11
CA PRO A 33 17.59 -5.36 13.52
C PRO A 33 18.39 -4.61 14.58
N TYR A 34 18.48 -3.29 14.41
CA TYR A 34 19.02 -2.36 15.41
C TYR A 34 18.14 -2.33 16.66
N GLY A 35 18.82 -2.27 17.80
CA GLY A 35 18.42 -2.10 19.18
C GLY A 35 16.93 -1.94 19.52
N VAL A 36 16.40 -2.92 20.23
CA VAL A 36 15.10 -2.90 20.90
C VAL A 36 15.14 -1.85 22.02
N VAL A 37 14.37 -0.78 21.86
CA VAL A 37 14.01 0.08 23.00
C VAL A 37 12.95 -0.69 23.80
N THR A 38 13.35 -1.26 24.91
CA THR A 38 12.45 -1.86 25.90
C THR A 38 11.65 -0.75 26.58
N LEU A 39 10.37 -0.64 26.21
CA LEU A 39 9.40 0.08 27.03
C LEU A 39 9.18 -0.74 28.31
N ALA A 40 9.56 -0.16 29.45
CA ALA A 40 9.39 -0.74 30.77
C ALA A 40 7.90 -1.00 31.05
N THR A 41 7.55 -2.25 31.31
CA THR A 41 6.24 -2.60 31.87
C THR A 41 6.09 -2.00 33.27
N PRO A 42 4.96 -1.36 33.58
CA PRO A 42 4.69 -0.91 34.93
C PRO A 42 4.58 -2.11 35.89
N PRO A 43 5.16 -2.03 37.09
CA PRO A 43 5.12 -3.12 38.06
C PRO A 43 3.73 -3.26 38.66
N GLY A 44 3.21 -4.49 38.62
CA GLY A 44 2.24 -4.97 39.57
C GLY A 44 0.75 -4.87 39.18
N TYR A 45 0.34 -5.56 38.13
CA TYR A 45 -1.05 -6.03 38.04
C TYR A 45 -1.08 -7.40 37.34
N ALA A 46 -1.15 -8.46 38.14
CA ALA A 46 -1.59 -9.76 37.64
C ALA A 46 -3.12 -9.82 37.84
N PRO A 47 -3.92 -9.82 36.75
CA PRO A 47 -5.35 -10.03 36.90
C PRO A 47 -5.60 -11.45 37.43
N PRO A 48 -6.65 -11.67 38.26
CA PRO A 48 -7.05 -13.00 38.69
C PRO A 48 -7.34 -13.84 37.45
N PRO A 49 -6.99 -15.15 37.47
CA PRO A 49 -7.29 -16.03 36.35
C PRO A 49 -8.81 -16.07 36.14
N PRO A 50 -9.28 -16.05 34.87
CA PRO A 50 -10.68 -16.16 34.56
C PRO A 50 -11.23 -17.45 35.15
N THR A 51 -12.41 -17.38 35.78
CA THR A 51 -13.10 -18.53 36.32
C THR A 51 -13.38 -19.54 35.22
N TYR A 52 -12.69 -20.67 35.28
CA TYR A 52 -12.72 -21.75 34.32
C TYR A 52 -14.06 -22.47 34.43
N HIS A 53 -14.91 -22.38 33.43
CA HIS A 53 -16.02 -23.30 33.25
C HIS A 53 -15.54 -24.47 32.38
N PRO A 54 -15.43 -25.70 32.92
CA PRO A 54 -14.99 -26.85 32.16
C PRO A 54 -15.93 -27.08 30.97
N CYS A 55 -15.36 -27.52 29.85
CA CYS A 55 -16.10 -27.91 28.67
C CYS A 55 -17.24 -28.88 29.08
N PRO A 56 -18.49 -28.70 28.60
CA PRO A 56 -19.60 -29.60 28.94
C PRO A 56 -19.37 -31.08 28.59
N CYS A 57 -18.34 -31.41 27.80
CA CYS A 57 -18.01 -32.76 27.37
C CYS A 57 -17.20 -33.57 28.40
N GLY A 58 -16.58 -32.94 29.43
CA GLY A 58 -15.87 -33.64 30.51
C GLY A 58 -14.60 -34.43 30.12
N PHE A 59 -14.17 -34.39 28.86
CA PHE A 59 -13.09 -35.23 28.31
C PHE A 59 -11.96 -34.47 27.61
N CYS A 60 -11.93 -33.16 27.67
CA CYS A 60 -10.87 -32.42 27.00
C CYS A 60 -9.84 -31.93 28.02
N ASP A 61 -8.61 -32.44 27.98
CA ASP A 61 -7.42 -31.87 28.62
C ASP A 61 -6.95 -30.58 27.92
N GLU A 62 -7.90 -29.84 27.29
CA GLU A 62 -7.60 -28.65 26.49
C GLU A 62 -7.38 -27.45 27.40
N THR A 63 -6.22 -26.79 27.23
CA THR A 63 -5.94 -25.56 27.96
C THR A 63 -6.84 -24.42 27.48
N PRO A 64 -7.07 -23.34 28.27
CA PRO A 64 -7.84 -22.17 27.85
C PRO A 64 -7.32 -21.56 26.54
N SER A 65 -6.00 -21.53 26.33
CA SER A 65 -5.38 -21.04 25.11
C SER A 65 -5.67 -21.92 23.90
N GLN A 66 -5.64 -23.25 24.05
CA GLN A 66 -5.98 -24.19 22.96
C GLN A 66 -7.44 -24.06 22.55
N TRP A 67 -8.34 -24.02 23.54
CA TRP A 67 -9.77 -23.81 23.29
C TRP A 67 -10.02 -22.46 22.57
N MET A 68 -9.38 -21.38 23.04
CA MET A 68 -9.50 -20.05 22.44
C MET A 68 -8.94 -20.05 21.01
N PHE A 69 -7.79 -20.69 20.77
CA PHE A 69 -7.23 -20.82 19.41
C PHE A 69 -8.22 -21.49 18.47
N ARG A 70 -8.77 -22.61 18.87
CA ARG A 70 -9.78 -23.34 18.09
C ARG A 70 -11.03 -22.47 17.85
N LEU A 71 -11.54 -21.79 18.89
CA LEU A 71 -12.65 -20.86 18.76
C LEU A 71 -12.34 -19.75 17.74
N MET A 72 -11.13 -19.21 17.75
CA MET A 72 -10.74 -18.12 16.88
C MET A 72 -10.48 -18.57 15.43
N THR A 73 -10.09 -19.82 15.20
CA THR A 73 -9.61 -20.29 13.88
C THR A 73 -10.58 -21.24 13.17
N ARG A 74 -11.63 -21.72 13.83
CA ARG A 74 -12.63 -22.62 13.25
C ARG A 74 -13.26 -22.05 11.98
N SER A 75 -13.71 -22.94 11.08
CA SER A 75 -14.34 -22.59 9.80
C SER A 75 -15.69 -21.87 9.98
N GLU A 76 -16.22 -21.31 8.90
CA GLU A 76 -17.55 -20.70 8.89
C GLU A 76 -18.65 -21.75 9.06
N GLU A 77 -18.43 -22.96 8.55
CA GLU A 77 -19.35 -24.09 8.70
C GLU A 77 -19.43 -24.55 10.15
N GLU A 78 -18.30 -24.66 10.84
CA GLU A 78 -18.24 -24.94 12.28
C GLU A 78 -18.82 -23.78 13.12
N ASP A 79 -18.78 -22.55 12.62
CA ASP A 79 -19.34 -21.36 13.27
C ASP A 79 -20.87 -21.27 13.11
N ALA A 80 -21.45 -21.98 12.13
CA ALA A 80 -22.88 -21.91 11.81
C ALA A 80 -23.78 -22.30 12.98
N ALA A 81 -23.37 -23.30 13.80
CA ALA A 81 -24.12 -23.75 14.96
C ALA A 81 -24.10 -22.75 16.13
N TYR A 82 -23.03 -21.97 16.27
CA TYR A 82 -22.88 -20.94 17.30
C TYR A 82 -21.99 -19.80 16.77
N PRO A 83 -22.59 -18.80 16.08
CA PRO A 83 -21.84 -17.74 15.43
C PRO A 83 -21.00 -16.91 16.40
N PHE A 84 -19.72 -16.69 16.07
CA PHE A 84 -18.81 -15.90 16.90
C PHE A 84 -19.35 -14.49 17.19
N LYS A 85 -20.07 -13.89 16.23
CA LYS A 85 -20.70 -12.57 16.41
C LYS A 85 -21.73 -12.60 17.54
N GLU A 86 -22.51 -13.66 17.62
CA GLU A 86 -23.53 -13.84 18.65
C GLU A 86 -22.90 -14.15 20.02
N PHE A 87 -21.84 -14.96 20.03
CA PHE A 87 -21.03 -15.23 21.22
C PHE A 87 -20.52 -13.92 21.84
N ILE A 88 -19.78 -13.10 21.10
CA ILE A 88 -19.21 -11.87 21.64
C ILE A 88 -20.26 -10.82 22.02
N SER A 89 -21.46 -10.86 21.43
CA SER A 89 -22.54 -9.92 21.76
C SER A 89 -23.18 -10.16 23.13
N LYS A 90 -23.04 -11.36 23.66
CA LYS A 90 -23.57 -11.79 24.97
C LYS A 90 -22.57 -11.60 26.12
N LEU A 91 -21.31 -11.28 25.80
CA LEU A 91 -20.25 -11.14 26.80
C LEU A 91 -20.32 -9.79 27.53
N SER A 92 -20.00 -9.83 28.83
CA SER A 92 -19.78 -8.62 29.62
C SER A 92 -18.46 -7.92 29.18
N LYS A 93 -18.28 -6.66 29.59
CA LYS A 93 -17.01 -5.95 29.36
C LYS A 93 -15.81 -6.69 29.99
N THR A 94 -16.00 -7.24 31.17
CA THR A 94 -14.98 -8.02 31.89
C THR A 94 -14.59 -9.29 31.14
N ASP A 95 -15.59 -10.00 30.58
CA ASP A 95 -15.32 -11.21 29.80
C ASP A 95 -14.58 -10.87 28.49
N LEU A 96 -15.00 -9.80 27.82
CA LEU A 96 -14.32 -9.32 26.60
C LEU A 96 -12.86 -8.92 26.88
N GLN A 97 -12.60 -8.26 28.00
CA GLN A 97 -11.24 -7.91 28.44
C GLN A 97 -10.43 -9.17 28.77
N GLY A 98 -11.03 -10.16 29.46
CA GLY A 98 -10.38 -11.44 29.74
C GLY A 98 -10.00 -12.20 28.47
N ILE A 99 -10.90 -12.23 27.48
CA ILE A 99 -10.63 -12.84 26.17
C ILE A 99 -9.50 -12.08 25.45
N ALA A 100 -9.56 -10.76 25.41
CA ALA A 100 -8.51 -9.95 24.77
C ALA A 100 -7.16 -10.15 25.46
N SER A 101 -7.12 -10.18 26.80
CA SER A 101 -5.91 -10.45 27.57
C SER A 101 -5.32 -11.83 27.24
N LEU A 102 -6.15 -12.86 27.12
CA LEU A 102 -5.70 -14.20 26.74
C LEU A 102 -5.15 -14.23 25.31
N LEU A 103 -5.84 -13.58 24.35
CA LEU A 103 -5.43 -13.51 22.95
C LEU A 103 -4.12 -12.77 22.73
N THR A 104 -3.80 -11.80 23.60
CA THR A 104 -2.62 -10.93 23.51
C THR A 104 -1.54 -11.26 24.54
N SER A 105 -1.74 -12.33 25.35
CA SER A 105 -0.80 -12.75 26.39
C SER A 105 0.58 -13.15 25.86
N ASP A 106 0.60 -13.70 24.65
CA ASP A 106 1.81 -14.07 23.91
C ASP A 106 1.76 -13.51 22.49
N PRO A 107 2.82 -12.79 22.05
CA PRO A 107 2.84 -12.16 20.72
C PRO A 107 2.82 -13.16 19.56
N ASP A 108 3.42 -14.34 19.72
CA ASP A 108 3.45 -15.35 18.65
C ASP A 108 2.11 -16.07 18.56
N TYR A 109 1.44 -16.26 19.70
CA TYR A 109 0.06 -16.75 19.77
C TYR A 109 -0.92 -15.79 19.09
N PHE A 110 -0.83 -14.48 19.38
CA PHE A 110 -1.63 -13.47 18.71
C PHE A 110 -1.41 -13.50 17.20
N LEU A 111 -0.14 -13.54 16.77
CA LEU A 111 0.22 -13.54 15.36
C LEU A 111 -0.26 -14.83 14.67
N ALA A 112 -0.20 -15.99 15.33
CA ALA A 112 -0.70 -17.25 14.78
C ALA A 112 -2.22 -17.18 14.51
N ILE A 113 -2.99 -16.60 15.43
CA ILE A 113 -4.43 -16.36 15.24
C ILE A 113 -4.65 -15.36 14.11
N ALA A 114 -3.92 -14.24 14.08
CA ALA A 114 -4.06 -13.20 13.06
C ALA A 114 -3.72 -13.71 11.65
N ARG A 115 -2.80 -14.66 11.50
CA ARG A 115 -2.44 -15.32 10.22
C ARG A 115 -3.53 -16.22 9.67
N ASN A 116 -4.38 -16.76 10.53
CA ASN A 116 -5.55 -17.50 10.09
C ASN A 116 -6.62 -16.54 9.57
N LYS A 117 -7.21 -16.82 8.40
CA LYS A 117 -8.24 -15.97 7.77
C LYS A 117 -9.40 -15.69 8.71
N ASN A 118 -9.93 -16.73 9.37
CA ASN A 118 -11.06 -16.61 10.29
C ASN A 118 -10.64 -15.94 11.61
N GLY A 119 -9.42 -16.23 12.08
CA GLY A 119 -8.83 -15.59 13.25
C GLY A 119 -8.68 -14.08 13.05
N SER A 120 -8.12 -13.65 11.90
CA SER A 120 -8.04 -12.24 11.53
C SER A 120 -9.42 -11.58 11.54
N ASN A 121 -10.41 -12.20 10.89
CA ASN A 121 -11.77 -11.67 10.85
C ASN A 121 -12.40 -11.52 12.25
N ARG A 122 -12.13 -12.47 13.15
CA ARG A 122 -12.64 -12.45 14.52
C ARG A 122 -11.92 -11.41 15.38
N LEU A 123 -10.60 -11.25 15.24
CA LEU A 123 -9.85 -10.16 15.87
C LEU A 123 -10.39 -8.79 15.44
N GLN A 124 -10.64 -8.58 14.15
CA GLN A 124 -11.24 -7.34 13.65
C GLN A 124 -12.63 -7.06 14.26
N ARG A 125 -13.43 -8.09 14.58
CA ARG A 125 -14.74 -7.94 15.23
C ARG A 125 -14.64 -7.57 16.72
N LEU A 126 -13.53 -7.89 17.37
CA LEU A 126 -13.24 -7.48 18.76
C LEU A 126 -12.85 -6.01 18.85
N ILE A 127 -12.15 -5.48 17.85
CA ILE A 127 -11.75 -4.06 17.79
C ILE A 127 -12.97 -3.15 17.79
N GLY A 128 -13.02 -2.22 18.74
CA GLY A 128 -14.10 -1.25 18.94
C GLY A 128 -15.20 -1.77 19.89
N LYS A 129 -14.98 -2.88 20.61
CA LYS A 129 -15.94 -3.37 21.60
C LYS A 129 -15.82 -2.69 22.97
N SER A 130 -14.60 -2.39 23.39
CA SER A 130 -14.31 -1.54 24.56
C SER A 130 -12.91 -0.95 24.43
N ASP A 131 -12.64 0.11 25.17
CA ASP A 131 -11.33 0.78 25.18
C ASP A 131 -10.20 -0.13 25.67
N ASP A 132 -10.49 -0.95 26.71
CA ASP A 132 -9.54 -1.93 27.27
C ASP A 132 -9.16 -3.00 26.24
N VAL A 133 -10.13 -3.51 25.47
CA VAL A 133 -9.89 -4.49 24.38
C VAL A 133 -9.02 -3.85 23.30
N ASP A 134 -9.33 -2.61 22.93
CA ASP A 134 -8.58 -1.87 21.91
C ASP A 134 -7.14 -1.59 22.36
N GLU A 135 -6.91 -1.31 23.64
CA GLU A 135 -5.58 -1.11 24.21
C GLU A 135 -4.73 -2.39 24.12
N LEU A 136 -5.28 -3.52 24.54
CA LEU A 136 -4.59 -4.82 24.48
C LEU A 136 -4.26 -5.24 23.04
N ILE A 137 -5.23 -5.11 22.13
CA ILE A 137 -5.00 -5.46 20.71
C ILE A 137 -4.02 -4.48 20.05
N CYS A 138 -4.10 -3.18 20.35
CA CYS A 138 -3.15 -2.19 19.86
C CYS A 138 -1.72 -2.50 20.32
N ALA A 139 -1.52 -2.82 21.58
CA ALA A 139 -0.22 -3.21 22.12
C ALA A 139 0.34 -4.46 21.42
N ALA A 140 -0.49 -5.48 21.17
CA ALA A 140 -0.09 -6.70 20.45
C ALA A 140 0.29 -6.41 18.99
N ILE A 141 -0.45 -5.54 18.29
CA ILE A 141 -0.11 -5.08 16.94
C ILE A 141 1.24 -4.37 16.93
N LEU A 142 1.44 -3.42 17.85
CA LEU A 142 2.66 -2.62 17.92
C LEU A 142 3.90 -3.47 18.25
N TYR A 143 3.75 -4.46 19.11
CA TYR A 143 4.86 -5.33 19.50
C TYR A 143 5.45 -6.13 18.32
N ARG A 144 4.62 -6.56 17.36
CA ARG A 144 5.03 -7.30 16.16
C ARG A 144 4.69 -6.54 14.87
N PHE A 145 4.75 -5.22 14.90
CA PHE A 145 4.19 -4.34 13.89
C PHE A 145 4.57 -4.72 12.46
N LEU A 146 5.85 -4.89 12.16
CA LEU A 146 6.29 -5.29 10.82
C LEU A 146 5.72 -6.64 10.39
N HIS A 147 5.71 -7.65 11.27
CA HIS A 147 5.15 -8.97 10.96
C HIS A 147 3.64 -8.89 10.71
N VAL A 148 2.94 -8.01 11.44
CA VAL A 148 1.51 -7.77 11.24
C VAL A 148 1.28 -7.09 9.88
N MET A 149 2.09 -6.09 9.53
CA MET A 149 1.90 -5.29 8.32
C MET A 149 2.33 -6.00 7.04
N THR A 150 3.30 -6.91 7.11
CA THR A 150 3.86 -7.62 5.95
C THR A 150 3.24 -9.00 5.72
N ASP A 151 2.20 -9.35 6.46
CA ASP A 151 1.47 -10.59 6.27
C ASP A 151 0.01 -10.30 5.84
N LYS A 152 -0.52 -11.16 4.95
CA LYS A 152 -1.80 -10.92 4.28
C LYS A 152 -2.97 -10.71 5.24
N HIS A 153 -3.16 -11.60 6.19
CA HIS A 153 -4.31 -11.58 7.08
C HIS A 153 -4.12 -10.69 8.31
N PRO A 154 -2.94 -10.70 8.97
CA PRO A 154 -2.68 -9.82 10.10
C PRO A 154 -2.81 -8.33 9.75
N SER A 155 -2.41 -7.91 8.54
CA SER A 155 -2.49 -6.51 8.12
C SER A 155 -3.91 -5.95 8.17
N TYR A 156 -4.94 -6.77 7.93
CA TYR A 156 -6.33 -6.33 8.08
C TYR A 156 -6.71 -6.00 9.52
N VAL A 157 -6.07 -6.64 10.51
CA VAL A 157 -6.29 -6.32 11.93
C VAL A 157 -5.73 -4.92 12.22
N ALA A 158 -4.51 -4.61 11.75
CA ALA A 158 -3.91 -3.28 11.90
C ALA A 158 -4.70 -2.19 11.15
N THR A 159 -5.12 -2.47 9.91
CA THR A 159 -5.96 -1.54 9.13
C THR A 159 -7.30 -1.26 9.82
N ARG A 160 -7.92 -2.29 10.40
CA ARG A 160 -9.13 -2.10 11.22
C ARG A 160 -8.85 -1.26 12.46
N GLY A 161 -7.71 -1.48 13.12
CA GLY A 161 -7.27 -0.67 14.26
C GLY A 161 -7.13 0.80 13.88
N LEU A 162 -6.48 1.12 12.76
CA LEU A 162 -6.32 2.50 12.28
C LEU A 162 -7.67 3.23 12.09
N ARG A 163 -8.69 2.51 11.61
CA ARG A 163 -10.04 3.07 11.41
C ARG A 163 -10.81 3.30 12.71
N VAL A 164 -10.53 2.49 13.74
CA VAL A 164 -11.36 2.44 14.95
C VAL A 164 -10.70 3.06 16.17
N PHE A 165 -9.38 2.86 16.32
CA PHE A 165 -8.66 3.39 17.47
C PHE A 165 -8.70 4.92 17.51
N ALA A 166 -8.73 5.47 18.74
CA ALA A 166 -8.73 6.88 19.01
C ALA A 166 -7.59 7.28 19.96
N GLY A 167 -7.29 8.58 20.04
CA GLY A 167 -6.29 9.13 20.94
C GLY A 167 -4.92 8.50 20.75
N LYS A 168 -4.22 8.25 21.85
CA LYS A 168 -2.84 7.73 21.85
C LYS A 168 -2.65 6.41 21.10
N LYS A 169 -3.66 5.53 21.10
CA LYS A 169 -3.59 4.25 20.35
C LYS A 169 -3.44 4.50 18.85
N LYS A 170 -4.21 5.43 18.31
CA LYS A 170 -4.11 5.81 16.89
C LYS A 170 -2.79 6.53 16.59
N GLU A 171 -2.35 7.40 17.49
CA GLU A 171 -1.08 8.12 17.36
C GLU A 171 0.11 7.15 17.29
N PHE A 172 0.24 6.21 18.24
CA PHE A 172 1.30 5.20 18.24
C PHE A 172 1.29 4.34 16.98
N LEU A 173 0.10 3.93 16.52
CA LEU A 173 -0.03 3.14 15.30
C LEU A 173 0.44 3.94 14.06
N CYS A 174 0.10 5.23 13.98
CA CYS A 174 0.54 6.13 12.91
C CYS A 174 2.05 6.37 12.95
N GLU A 175 2.62 6.60 14.13
CA GLU A 175 4.07 6.81 14.29
C GLU A 175 4.85 5.57 13.85
N GLU A 176 4.40 4.38 14.25
CA GLU A 176 5.04 3.13 13.89
C GLU A 176 4.89 2.84 12.37
N LEU A 177 3.74 3.20 11.79
CA LEU A 177 3.51 3.12 10.36
C LEU A 177 4.47 4.03 9.58
N ILE A 178 4.66 5.27 10.00
CA ILE A 178 5.58 6.23 9.36
C ILE A 178 7.02 5.74 9.49
N ARG A 179 7.42 5.28 10.66
CA ARG A 179 8.78 4.76 10.93
C ARG A 179 9.15 3.59 10.01
N ASN A 180 8.19 2.73 9.71
CA ASN A 180 8.40 1.52 8.93
C ASN A 180 7.87 1.60 7.49
N ALA A 181 7.40 2.77 7.05
CA ALA A 181 6.68 2.95 5.79
C ALA A 181 7.42 2.38 4.57
N LEU A 182 8.73 2.59 4.46
CA LEU A 182 9.52 2.14 3.31
C LEU A 182 9.75 0.62 3.31
N LEU A 183 9.85 -0.01 4.46
CA LEU A 183 9.93 -1.48 4.58
C LEU A 183 8.60 -2.12 4.19
N ILE A 184 7.51 -1.56 4.70
CA ILE A 184 6.14 -2.00 4.39
C ILE A 184 5.83 -1.79 2.90
N ALA A 185 6.23 -0.64 2.32
CA ALA A 185 6.02 -0.35 0.91
C ALA A 185 6.68 -1.34 -0.05
N ARG A 186 7.82 -1.92 0.33
CA ARG A 186 8.57 -2.90 -0.47
C ARG A 186 8.09 -4.33 -0.27
N ASP A 187 7.28 -4.57 0.74
CA ASP A 187 6.68 -5.90 0.95
C ASP A 187 5.44 -6.11 0.09
N ARG A 188 5.24 -7.33 -0.37
CA ARG A 188 4.14 -7.74 -1.24
C ARG A 188 2.75 -7.52 -0.64
N HIS A 189 2.56 -7.82 0.62
CA HIS A 189 1.31 -7.63 1.33
C HIS A 189 1.27 -6.26 2.02
N GLY A 190 2.41 -5.82 2.50
CA GLY A 190 2.60 -4.53 3.15
C GLY A 190 2.21 -3.37 2.24
N CYS A 191 2.60 -3.38 0.96
CA CYS A 191 2.26 -2.30 0.03
C CYS A 191 0.74 -2.14 -0.15
N VAL A 192 -0.02 -3.23 -0.09
CA VAL A 192 -1.49 -3.21 -0.17
C VAL A 192 -2.08 -2.61 1.10
N ALA A 193 -1.62 -3.07 2.27
CA ALA A 193 -2.06 -2.55 3.56
C ALA A 193 -1.71 -1.06 3.72
N LEU A 194 -0.52 -0.65 3.30
CA LEU A 194 -0.09 0.75 3.31
C LEU A 194 -0.99 1.62 2.43
N ASN A 195 -1.37 1.15 1.24
CA ASN A 195 -2.28 1.87 0.36
C ASN A 195 -3.68 2.04 0.96
N GLU A 196 -4.22 1.01 1.64
CA GLU A 196 -5.47 1.13 2.38
C GLU A 196 -5.35 2.17 3.51
N MET A 197 -4.27 2.08 4.31
CA MET A 197 -4.04 3.02 5.40
C MET A 197 -3.85 4.46 4.92
N LEU A 198 -3.15 4.70 3.80
CA LEU A 198 -3.04 6.02 3.18
C LEU A 198 -4.40 6.60 2.77
N THR A 199 -5.32 5.74 2.35
CA THR A 199 -6.69 6.16 1.99
C THR A 199 -7.52 6.49 3.22
N ASP A 200 -7.42 5.66 4.26
CA ASP A 200 -8.28 5.72 5.45
C ASP A 200 -7.77 6.69 6.54
N LEU A 201 -6.52 7.13 6.42
CA LEU A 201 -5.90 8.01 7.42
C LEU A 201 -6.51 9.41 7.32
N ASP A 202 -7.42 9.71 8.24
CA ASP A 202 -8.19 10.95 8.32
C ASP A 202 -7.43 12.09 9.01
N HIS A 203 -6.38 11.79 9.79
CA HIS A 203 -5.60 12.78 10.52
C HIS A 203 -4.57 13.46 9.58
N PRO A 204 -4.74 14.76 9.22
CA PRO A 204 -3.93 15.43 8.21
C PRO A 204 -2.42 15.42 8.49
N TYR A 205 -2.03 15.56 9.77
CA TYR A 205 -0.62 15.57 10.18
C TYR A 205 0.08 14.26 9.84
N TYR A 206 -0.45 13.12 10.30
CA TYR A 206 0.16 11.81 10.04
C TYR A 206 0.07 11.41 8.57
N ARG A 207 -1.06 11.71 7.93
CA ARG A 207 -1.22 11.48 6.49
C ARG A 207 -0.16 12.22 5.68
N ASN A 208 0.07 13.50 5.99
CA ASN A 208 1.05 14.31 5.28
C ASN A 208 2.46 13.78 5.51
N GLN A 209 2.82 13.41 6.74
CA GLN A 209 4.14 12.84 7.03
C GLN A 209 4.36 11.53 6.28
N LEU A 210 3.37 10.63 6.24
CA LEU A 210 3.46 9.36 5.53
C LEU A 210 3.64 9.59 4.02
N LEU A 211 2.88 10.52 3.43
CA LEU A 211 3.01 10.91 2.03
C LEU A 211 4.36 11.56 1.73
N ASP A 212 4.92 12.33 2.66
CA ASP A 212 6.26 12.93 2.50
C ASP A 212 7.37 11.87 2.49
N VAL A 213 7.30 10.86 3.38
CA VAL A 213 8.23 9.72 3.36
C VAL A 213 8.16 8.98 2.02
N VAL A 214 6.95 8.70 1.53
CA VAL A 214 6.73 8.03 0.23
C VAL A 214 7.25 8.88 -0.92
N ALA A 215 6.99 10.19 -0.93
CA ALA A 215 7.44 11.09 -1.99
C ALA A 215 8.95 11.30 -1.99
N HIS A 216 9.59 11.34 -0.82
CA HIS A 216 11.05 11.47 -0.70
C HIS A 216 11.78 10.27 -1.32
N ASP A 217 11.30 9.06 -1.09
CA ASP A 217 11.86 7.82 -1.63
C ASP A 217 11.25 7.38 -2.97
N ALA A 218 10.55 8.29 -3.67
CA ALA A 218 9.78 7.95 -4.87
C ALA A 218 10.60 7.26 -5.95
N LEU A 219 11.85 7.65 -6.17
CA LEU A 219 12.71 7.02 -7.18
C LEU A 219 13.00 5.56 -6.84
N SER A 220 13.42 5.29 -5.63
CA SER A 220 13.73 3.94 -5.15
C SER A 220 12.47 3.05 -5.17
N LEU A 221 11.33 3.55 -4.68
CA LEU A 221 10.06 2.85 -4.69
C LEU A 221 9.52 2.62 -6.11
N SER A 222 9.74 3.55 -7.06
CA SER A 222 9.31 3.38 -8.45
C SER A 222 10.03 2.24 -9.18
N HIS A 223 11.21 1.84 -8.71
CA HIS A 223 11.96 0.71 -9.23
C HIS A 223 11.68 -0.61 -8.49
N ASP A 224 11.04 -0.53 -7.34
CA ASP A 224 10.71 -1.71 -6.52
C ASP A 224 9.45 -2.42 -7.04
N ALA A 225 9.42 -3.75 -6.97
CA ALA A 225 8.33 -4.58 -7.46
C ALA A 225 6.98 -4.31 -6.75
N SER A 226 7.01 -3.97 -5.47
CA SER A 226 5.86 -3.64 -4.63
C SER A 226 5.71 -2.13 -4.43
N GLY A 227 6.83 -1.42 -4.21
CA GLY A 227 6.87 0.01 -3.93
C GLY A 227 6.28 0.88 -5.03
N ASN A 228 6.43 0.47 -6.31
CA ASN A 228 5.84 1.22 -7.43
C ASN A 228 4.31 1.39 -7.30
N PHE A 229 3.60 0.41 -6.71
CA PHE A 229 2.16 0.51 -6.48
C PHE A 229 1.82 1.54 -5.39
N VAL A 230 2.72 1.76 -4.44
CA VAL A 230 2.54 2.78 -3.40
C VAL A 230 2.67 4.18 -4.02
N ILE A 231 3.65 4.40 -4.90
CA ILE A 231 3.78 5.67 -5.64
C ILE A 231 2.56 5.93 -6.53
N GLN A 232 2.11 4.92 -7.29
CA GLN A 232 0.90 5.04 -8.10
C GLN A 232 -0.33 5.36 -7.26
N HIS A 233 -0.46 4.77 -6.08
CA HIS A 233 -1.57 5.01 -5.17
C HIS A 233 -1.49 6.43 -4.57
N ALA A 234 -0.33 6.87 -4.10
CA ALA A 234 -0.12 8.21 -3.58
C ALA A 234 -0.51 9.30 -4.61
N LEU A 235 -0.12 9.11 -5.88
CA LEU A 235 -0.52 10.01 -6.97
C LEU A 235 -2.04 9.95 -7.27
N LYS A 236 -2.70 8.80 -7.05
CA LYS A 236 -4.14 8.65 -7.23
C LYS A 236 -4.96 9.41 -6.16
N LEU A 237 -4.39 9.69 -5.02
CA LEU A 237 -5.05 10.49 -3.98
C LEU A 237 -5.25 11.96 -4.40
N ASN A 238 -4.64 12.38 -5.52
CA ASN A 238 -4.75 13.72 -6.12
C ASN A 238 -4.41 14.86 -5.13
N ASP A 239 -3.49 14.61 -4.20
CA ASP A 239 -2.93 15.65 -3.35
C ASP A 239 -1.87 16.45 -4.12
N PRO A 240 -2.07 17.77 -4.37
CA PRO A 240 -1.16 18.59 -5.19
C PRO A 240 0.26 18.65 -4.61
N ARG A 241 0.39 18.72 -3.30
CA ARG A 241 1.68 18.78 -2.60
C ARG A 241 2.46 17.49 -2.81
N THR A 242 1.83 16.35 -2.58
CA THR A 242 2.42 15.02 -2.79
C THR A 242 2.81 14.82 -4.25
N THR A 243 1.93 15.17 -5.19
CA THR A 243 2.20 15.05 -6.62
C THR A 243 3.41 15.86 -7.04
N ARG A 244 3.52 17.11 -6.56
CA ARG A 244 4.70 17.97 -6.80
C ARG A 244 5.97 17.36 -6.20
N ASN A 245 5.93 16.89 -4.96
CA ASN A 245 7.08 16.30 -4.26
C ASN A 245 7.57 15.03 -4.97
N VAL A 246 6.67 14.15 -5.40
CA VAL A 246 7.01 12.97 -6.21
C VAL A 246 7.64 13.37 -7.52
N ALA A 247 7.09 14.37 -8.22
CA ALA A 247 7.67 14.83 -9.49
C ALA A 247 9.09 15.40 -9.33
N LEU A 248 9.33 16.15 -8.24
CA LEU A 248 10.66 16.67 -7.93
C LEU A 248 11.66 15.55 -7.58
N SER A 249 11.24 14.55 -6.83
CA SER A 249 12.08 13.37 -6.51
C SER A 249 12.40 12.51 -7.74
N LEU A 250 11.52 12.53 -8.76
CA LEU A 250 11.71 11.78 -10.01
C LEU A 250 12.34 12.60 -11.13
N ARG A 251 12.64 13.88 -10.91
CA ARG A 251 13.26 14.75 -11.92
C ARG A 251 14.61 14.19 -12.38
N GLY A 252 14.81 14.12 -13.69
CA GLY A 252 15.98 13.52 -14.32
C GLY A 252 15.88 11.99 -14.52
N HIS A 253 14.80 11.35 -14.02
CA HIS A 253 14.56 9.91 -14.12
C HIS A 253 13.27 9.54 -14.85
N CYS A 254 12.45 10.52 -15.24
CA CYS A 254 11.16 10.27 -15.89
C CYS A 254 11.31 9.49 -17.20
N ILE A 255 12.35 9.79 -17.99
CA ILE A 255 12.62 9.09 -19.25
C ILE A 255 12.96 7.62 -18.98
N ASP A 256 13.85 7.32 -18.04
CA ASP A 256 14.25 5.96 -17.71
C ASP A 256 13.08 5.14 -17.14
N LEU A 257 12.26 5.75 -16.31
CA LEU A 257 11.02 5.16 -15.81
C LEU A 257 10.05 4.86 -16.95
N SER A 258 9.96 5.74 -17.96
CA SER A 258 9.04 5.59 -19.09
C SER A 258 9.38 4.41 -20.01
N PHE A 259 10.60 3.87 -19.98
CA PHE A 259 10.95 2.63 -20.66
C PHE A 259 10.43 1.38 -19.95
N LYS A 260 9.96 1.49 -18.69
CA LYS A 260 9.51 0.38 -17.87
C LYS A 260 7.99 0.40 -17.72
N LYS A 261 7.35 -0.79 -17.71
CA LYS A 261 5.90 -0.94 -17.61
C LYS A 261 5.28 -0.13 -16.46
N TYR A 262 5.75 -0.34 -15.25
CA TYR A 262 5.19 0.34 -14.08
C TYR A 262 5.66 1.79 -13.94
N GLY A 263 6.88 2.07 -14.37
CA GLY A 263 7.43 3.43 -14.40
C GLY A 263 6.64 4.34 -15.35
N SER A 264 6.26 3.84 -16.54
CA SER A 264 5.46 4.63 -17.48
C SER A 264 4.11 5.05 -16.88
N TYR A 265 3.45 4.17 -16.11
CA TYR A 265 2.19 4.52 -15.42
C TYR A 265 2.38 5.65 -14.40
N ILE A 266 3.51 5.66 -13.69
CA ILE A 266 3.83 6.74 -12.75
C ILE A 266 4.01 8.05 -13.51
N VAL A 267 4.82 8.05 -14.58
CA VAL A 267 5.08 9.24 -15.41
C VAL A 267 3.80 9.73 -16.10
N GLU A 268 2.96 8.82 -16.59
CA GLU A 268 1.66 9.19 -17.16
C GLU A 268 0.74 9.86 -16.13
N ARG A 269 0.77 9.43 -14.86
CA ARG A 269 0.04 10.10 -13.76
C ARG A 269 0.58 11.49 -13.48
N LEU A 270 1.88 11.66 -13.49
CA LEU A 270 2.49 13.00 -13.34
C LEU A 270 2.10 13.95 -14.48
N LEU A 271 1.90 13.45 -15.69
CA LEU A 271 1.42 14.25 -16.82
C LEU A 271 -0.04 14.70 -16.67
N ASP A 272 -0.87 14.00 -15.89
CA ASP A 272 -2.27 14.39 -15.65
C ASP A 272 -2.39 15.61 -14.72
N ALA A 273 -1.44 15.82 -13.82
CA ALA A 273 -1.51 16.83 -12.79
C ALA A 273 -0.82 18.15 -13.19
N ASN A 274 -1.42 19.28 -12.79
CA ASN A 274 -0.89 20.62 -13.09
C ASN A 274 0.48 20.87 -12.45
N GLU A 275 0.68 20.33 -11.27
CA GLU A 275 1.83 20.55 -10.40
C GLU A 275 3.09 19.85 -10.91
N SER A 276 2.96 18.84 -11.77
CA SER A 276 4.06 17.95 -12.18
C SER A 276 4.30 17.89 -13.67
N VAL A 277 3.31 18.20 -14.52
CA VAL A 277 3.43 18.03 -15.97
C VAL A 277 4.59 18.83 -16.56
N ALA A 278 4.86 20.06 -16.07
CA ALA A 278 5.99 20.85 -16.56
C ALA A 278 7.33 20.17 -16.29
N VAL A 279 7.51 19.56 -15.11
CA VAL A 279 8.73 18.83 -14.75
C VAL A 279 9.00 17.70 -15.73
N VAL A 280 7.97 16.90 -16.04
CA VAL A 280 8.10 15.77 -16.96
C VAL A 280 8.37 16.24 -18.39
N VAL A 281 7.59 17.22 -18.88
CA VAL A 281 7.71 17.68 -20.29
C VAL A 281 9.04 18.39 -20.53
N MET A 282 9.53 19.19 -19.57
CA MET A 282 10.86 19.81 -19.67
C MET A 282 11.95 18.75 -19.80
N GLU A 283 11.92 17.68 -19.01
CA GLU A 283 12.89 16.59 -19.12
C GLU A 283 12.83 15.90 -20.49
N LEU A 284 11.64 15.72 -21.07
CA LEU A 284 11.49 15.20 -22.43
C LEU A 284 12.07 16.14 -23.49
N VAL A 285 11.84 17.44 -23.34
CA VAL A 285 12.36 18.48 -24.28
C VAL A 285 13.89 18.65 -24.14
N GLU A 286 14.41 18.59 -22.91
CA GLU A 286 15.85 18.72 -22.66
C GLU A 286 16.65 17.47 -23.05
N SER A 287 15.99 16.31 -23.20
CA SER A 287 16.66 15.06 -23.53
C SER A 287 17.31 15.06 -24.93
N ASP A 288 18.28 14.18 -25.13
CA ASP A 288 18.82 13.93 -26.47
C ASP A 288 17.73 13.43 -27.44
N GLY A 289 17.78 13.90 -28.70
CA GLY A 289 16.79 13.59 -29.74
C GLY A 289 16.69 12.08 -30.04
N ASP A 290 17.83 11.39 -30.10
CA ASP A 290 17.84 9.94 -30.34
C ASP A 290 17.24 9.15 -29.14
N ARG A 291 17.47 9.63 -27.94
CA ARG A 291 16.87 9.05 -26.72
C ARG A 291 15.36 9.25 -26.73
N LEU A 292 14.89 10.44 -27.09
CA LEU A 292 13.47 10.76 -27.19
C LEU A 292 12.80 9.91 -28.29
N MET A 293 13.43 9.77 -29.44
CA MET A 293 12.96 8.94 -30.55
C MET A 293 12.86 7.47 -30.13
N ARG A 294 13.88 6.94 -29.43
CA ARG A 294 13.83 5.56 -28.89
C ARG A 294 12.69 5.38 -27.91
N LEU A 295 12.47 6.38 -27.02
CA LEU A 295 11.35 6.37 -26.08
C LEU A 295 10.01 6.35 -26.82
N ALA A 296 9.82 7.23 -27.80
CA ALA A 296 8.60 7.32 -28.59
C ALA A 296 8.25 6.03 -29.39
N ARG A 297 9.25 5.19 -29.67
CA ARG A 297 9.09 3.88 -30.32
C ARG A 297 9.04 2.70 -29.35
N SER A 298 9.30 2.92 -28.09
CA SER A 298 9.34 1.85 -27.07
C SER A 298 7.93 1.35 -26.73
N GLU A 299 7.87 0.18 -26.10
CA GLU A 299 6.63 -0.48 -25.75
C GLU A 299 5.74 0.35 -24.79
N PHE A 300 6.36 1.03 -23.84
CA PHE A 300 5.67 1.79 -22.81
C PHE A 300 5.80 3.29 -23.00
N GLY A 301 6.98 3.77 -23.43
CA GLY A 301 7.26 5.20 -23.59
C GLY A 301 6.44 5.89 -24.66
N ASN A 302 5.97 5.15 -25.69
CA ASN A 302 5.11 5.74 -26.71
C ASN A 302 3.82 6.34 -26.10
N TYR A 303 3.24 5.71 -25.07
CA TYR A 303 2.06 6.22 -24.36
C TYR A 303 2.38 7.51 -23.58
N VAL A 304 3.56 7.57 -22.96
CA VAL A 304 4.03 8.75 -22.24
C VAL A 304 4.19 9.94 -23.19
N ILE A 305 4.85 9.75 -24.33
CA ILE A 305 5.04 10.81 -25.35
C ILE A 305 3.69 11.25 -25.93
N ALA A 306 2.84 10.32 -26.32
CA ALA A 306 1.51 10.62 -26.84
C ALA A 306 0.66 11.39 -25.82
N LYS A 307 0.79 11.06 -24.54
CA LYS A 307 0.09 11.76 -23.46
C LYS A 307 0.67 13.16 -23.24
N ALA A 308 2.01 13.31 -23.21
CA ALA A 308 2.68 14.58 -23.06
C ALA A 308 2.23 15.59 -24.14
N LEU A 309 2.20 15.17 -25.41
CA LEU A 309 1.69 15.98 -26.52
C LEU A 309 0.24 16.41 -26.29
N ARG A 310 -0.67 15.47 -25.94
CA ARG A 310 -2.09 15.76 -25.72
C ARG A 310 -2.35 16.72 -24.55
N VAL A 311 -1.64 16.55 -23.42
CA VAL A 311 -1.88 17.40 -22.24
C VAL A 311 -1.27 18.78 -22.38
N THR A 312 -0.19 18.93 -23.15
CA THR A 312 0.43 20.25 -23.44
C THR A 312 -0.36 21.02 -24.48
N GLN A 313 -0.89 20.36 -25.53
CA GLN A 313 -1.74 20.99 -26.55
C GLN A 313 -3.01 21.62 -25.94
N LYS A 314 -3.66 20.94 -25.00
CA LYS A 314 -4.93 21.39 -24.41
C LYS A 314 -4.83 22.60 -23.49
N ARG A 315 -3.63 23.07 -23.15
CA ARG A 315 -3.42 24.07 -22.11
C ARG A 315 -2.66 25.28 -22.65
N MET A 316 -3.33 26.41 -22.83
CA MET A 316 -2.74 27.65 -23.36
C MET A 316 -1.47 28.09 -22.61
N ALA A 317 -1.40 27.91 -21.30
CA ALA A 317 -0.21 28.26 -20.49
C ALA A 317 1.04 27.40 -20.80
N ARG A 318 0.95 26.42 -21.73
CA ARG A 318 2.05 25.48 -22.05
C ARG A 318 2.32 25.34 -23.54
N VAL A 319 1.88 26.32 -24.29
CA VAL A 319 2.07 26.35 -25.75
C VAL A 319 3.54 26.24 -26.15
N GLU A 320 4.44 26.83 -25.38
CA GLU A 320 5.89 26.75 -25.64
C GLU A 320 6.39 25.31 -25.47
N LEU A 321 6.10 24.66 -24.34
CA LEU A 321 6.48 23.27 -24.12
C LEU A 321 5.90 22.32 -25.18
N PHE A 322 4.68 22.57 -25.62
CA PHE A 322 4.07 21.83 -26.72
C PHE A 322 4.85 22.02 -28.01
N ARG A 323 5.14 23.26 -28.37
CA ARG A 323 5.88 23.62 -29.60
C ARG A 323 7.27 22.97 -29.60
N ASP A 324 7.99 23.08 -28.48
CA ASP A 324 9.34 22.53 -28.35
C ASP A 324 9.32 20.98 -28.48
N LEU A 325 8.35 20.32 -27.84
CA LEU A 325 8.20 18.85 -27.93
C LEU A 325 7.85 18.42 -29.36
N VAL A 326 6.93 19.14 -30.05
CA VAL A 326 6.58 18.88 -31.45
C VAL A 326 7.80 19.09 -32.34
N GLN A 327 8.51 20.22 -32.22
CA GLN A 327 9.71 20.55 -33.02
C GLN A 327 10.78 19.47 -32.87
N LYS A 328 10.96 18.94 -31.67
CA LYS A 328 11.95 17.91 -31.36
C LYS A 328 11.59 16.54 -31.93
N LEU A 329 10.31 16.21 -32.02
CA LEU A 329 9.84 14.93 -32.56
C LEU A 329 9.65 14.92 -34.08
N MET A 330 9.43 16.10 -34.70
CA MET A 330 9.15 16.24 -36.12
C MET A 330 10.20 15.60 -37.04
N PRO A 331 11.54 15.72 -36.78
CA PRO A 331 12.58 15.09 -37.60
C PRO A 331 12.46 13.55 -37.67
N PHE A 332 11.81 12.93 -36.69
CA PHE A 332 11.70 11.48 -36.56
C PHE A 332 10.36 10.92 -37.09
N LEU A 333 9.54 11.75 -37.76
CA LEU A 333 8.19 11.40 -38.22
C LEU A 333 8.15 10.10 -39.04
N THR A 334 9.07 9.94 -40.00
CA THR A 334 9.12 8.74 -40.84
C THR A 334 9.50 7.48 -40.10
N PHE A 335 10.31 7.59 -39.05
CA PHE A 335 10.67 6.46 -38.16
C PHE A 335 9.53 6.11 -37.21
N LEU A 336 8.79 7.10 -36.70
CA LEU A 336 7.64 6.92 -35.82
C LEU A 336 6.51 6.19 -36.55
N ARG A 337 6.23 6.56 -37.79
CA ARG A 337 5.17 5.96 -38.62
C ARG A 337 5.32 4.45 -38.82
N LYS A 338 6.55 3.96 -38.91
CA LYS A 338 6.89 2.54 -39.11
C LYS A 338 7.11 1.76 -37.81
N SER A 339 6.62 2.27 -36.67
CA SER A 339 6.89 1.71 -35.34
C SER A 339 5.68 1.78 -34.40
N ARG A 340 5.86 1.41 -33.15
CA ARG A 340 4.85 1.61 -32.08
C ARG A 340 4.49 3.08 -31.83
N GLY A 341 5.24 4.01 -32.41
CA GLY A 341 4.98 5.44 -32.36
C GLY A 341 4.05 5.95 -33.47
N SER A 342 3.35 5.10 -34.23
CA SER A 342 2.46 5.52 -35.32
C SER A 342 1.39 6.52 -34.88
N ASN A 343 0.80 6.32 -33.70
CA ASN A 343 -0.17 7.24 -33.10
C ASN A 343 0.43 8.64 -32.79
N ILE A 344 1.73 8.69 -32.50
CA ILE A 344 2.47 9.97 -32.33
C ILE A 344 2.67 10.62 -33.70
N ALA A 345 3.01 9.83 -34.73
CA ALA A 345 3.17 10.33 -36.09
C ALA A 345 1.87 10.94 -36.62
N ASP A 346 0.73 10.24 -36.47
CA ASP A 346 -0.59 10.73 -36.87
C ASP A 346 -0.94 12.04 -36.15
N PHE A 347 -0.63 12.12 -34.86
CA PHE A 347 -0.81 13.36 -34.08
C PHE A 347 0.03 14.51 -34.60
N LEU A 348 1.32 14.28 -34.87
CA LEU A 348 2.23 15.33 -35.39
C LEU A 348 1.81 15.82 -36.75
N GLU A 349 1.29 14.97 -37.64
CA GLU A 349 0.76 15.34 -38.93
C GLU A 349 -0.48 16.20 -38.81
N SER A 350 -1.41 15.85 -37.94
CA SER A 350 -2.60 16.69 -37.70
C SER A 350 -2.27 18.09 -37.19
N VAL A 351 -1.15 18.24 -36.46
CA VAL A 351 -0.68 19.55 -35.98
C VAL A 351 0.01 20.36 -37.09
N ARG A 352 0.59 19.69 -38.11
CA ARG A 352 1.24 20.33 -39.23
C ARG A 352 0.23 20.92 -40.24
N GLU A 353 -0.96 20.30 -40.34
CA GLU A 353 -2.01 20.71 -41.27
C GLU A 353 -2.89 21.86 -40.76
N ASN A 354 -2.83 22.13 -39.43
CA ASN A 354 -3.52 23.26 -38.79
C ASN A 354 -2.57 24.41 -38.47
#